data_8eb007d09d28f17de450b3c0a77a5a2d
#
_entry.id   8eb007d09d28f17de450b3c0a77a5a2d
#
_cell.length_a   1.000
_cell.length_b   1.000
_cell.length_c   1.000
_cell.angle_alpha   90.00
_cell.angle_beta   90.00
_cell.angle_gamma   90.00
#
_symmetry.space_group_name_H-M   'P 1'
#
loop_
_entity.id
_entity.type
_entity.pdbx_description
1 polymer ?
#
loop_
_entity_poly.entity_id
_entity_poly.type
_entity_poly.pdbx_seq_one_letter_code
_entity_poly.pdbx_strand_id
1 'polypeptide(L)'
;VGPAVVAIDTSTIAVDFFMRRFEQRGSGSGVIVRSDGYIITNDHVISDAFSLRVALPDGRVQGASIIGRYPEGDIAVIKIDVEDELPTLEFADSDQVRVGDWVLAIGNAINLEGGPTVTAGIVSARGRTLQTEIGATLSDLIQTDAAFNEGNSGGPLIDLEGRVVGINTTVLSSAQGIGFGINSNSA
;
A
#
# COMPACT_ATOMS: atom_id res chain seq x y z
N VAL A 1 6.98 -6.57 -12.17
CA VAL A 1 6.44 -5.94 -10.96
C VAL A 1 4.93 -5.74 -11.07
N GLY A 2 4.43 -5.05 -12.10
CA GLY A 2 3.01 -4.71 -12.25
C GLY A 2 2.00 -5.83 -11.94
N PRO A 3 2.19 -7.05 -12.45
CA PRO A 3 1.27 -8.18 -12.18
C PRO A 3 1.14 -8.59 -10.70
N ALA A 4 2.07 -8.19 -9.83
CA ALA A 4 2.02 -8.47 -8.39
C ALA A 4 1.45 -7.30 -7.56
N VAL A 5 0.99 -6.21 -8.21
CA VAL A 5 0.37 -5.06 -7.54
C VAL A 5 -1.13 -5.07 -7.80
N VAL A 6 -1.91 -5.13 -6.74
CA VAL A 6 -3.37 -5.28 -6.80
C VAL A 6 -4.09 -4.03 -6.35
N ALA A 7 -5.34 -3.87 -6.80
CA ALA A 7 -6.27 -2.91 -6.25
C ALA A 7 -7.04 -3.53 -5.08
N ILE A 8 -7.27 -2.76 -4.04
CA ILE A 8 -8.07 -3.16 -2.87
C ILE A 8 -9.25 -2.20 -2.76
N ASP A 9 -10.45 -2.72 -2.92
CA ASP A 9 -11.69 -2.00 -2.70
C ASP A 9 -12.26 -2.37 -1.33
N THR A 10 -12.63 -1.36 -0.57
CA THR A 10 -13.19 -1.53 0.78
C THR A 10 -14.57 -0.90 0.87
N SER A 11 -15.44 -1.51 1.66
CA SER A 11 -16.72 -0.93 2.04
C SER A 11 -16.75 -0.75 3.56
N THR A 12 -17.09 0.44 4.00
CA THR A 12 -17.25 0.82 5.41
C THR A 12 -18.64 1.38 5.65
N ILE A 13 -19.11 1.41 6.90
CA ILE A 13 -20.37 2.05 7.27
C ILE A 13 -20.05 3.39 7.90
N ALA A 14 -20.38 4.48 7.22
CA ALA A 14 -20.33 5.82 7.77
C ALA A 14 -21.70 6.25 8.30
N VAL A 15 -21.71 7.22 9.20
CA VAL A 15 -22.91 7.81 9.79
C VAL A 15 -22.92 9.30 9.49
N ASP A 16 -24.00 9.80 8.88
CA ASP A 16 -24.15 11.23 8.59
C ASP A 16 -24.58 12.04 9.84
N PHE A 17 -24.65 13.34 9.69
CA PHE A 17 -25.07 14.26 10.76
C PHE A 17 -26.48 13.94 11.31
N PHE A 18 -27.33 13.31 10.52
CA PHE A 18 -28.68 12.88 10.91
C PHE A 18 -28.74 11.43 11.46
N MET A 19 -27.58 10.84 11.84
CA MET A 19 -27.44 9.48 12.36
C MET A 19 -27.91 8.40 11.35
N ARG A 20 -27.92 8.70 10.04
CA ARG A 20 -28.24 7.72 8.99
C ARG A 20 -26.97 7.01 8.57
N ARG A 21 -27.04 5.68 8.52
CA ARG A 21 -25.94 4.84 8.05
C ARG A 21 -25.93 4.81 6.52
N PHE A 22 -24.78 4.97 5.93
CA PHE A 22 -24.56 4.80 4.49
C PHE A 22 -23.25 4.06 4.24
N GLU A 23 -23.20 3.34 3.13
CA GLU A 23 -21.98 2.67 2.68
C GLU A 23 -21.02 3.73 2.12
N GLN A 24 -19.80 3.74 2.63
CA GLN A 24 -18.69 4.51 2.09
C GLN A 24 -17.67 3.56 1.49
N ARG A 25 -17.21 3.86 0.30
CA ARG A 25 -16.19 3.08 -0.39
C ARG A 25 -14.84 3.74 -0.23
N GLY A 26 -13.83 2.92 0.06
CA GLY A 26 -12.44 3.27 0.06
C GLY A 26 -11.68 2.43 -0.96
N SER A 27 -10.51 2.87 -1.32
CA SER A 27 -9.62 2.12 -2.19
C SER A 27 -8.17 2.30 -1.80
N GLY A 28 -7.37 1.29 -2.08
CA GLY A 28 -5.93 1.27 -1.87
C GLY A 28 -5.26 0.27 -2.77
N SER A 29 -4.00 0.04 -2.54
CA SER A 29 -3.19 -0.94 -3.26
C SER A 29 -2.69 -2.03 -2.33
N GLY A 30 -2.17 -3.11 -2.91
CA GLY A 30 -1.52 -4.17 -2.18
C GLY A 30 -0.44 -4.84 -3.00
N VAL A 31 0.44 -5.56 -2.32
CA VAL A 31 1.55 -6.32 -2.90
C VAL A 31 1.34 -7.80 -2.63
N ILE A 32 1.29 -8.62 -3.69
CA ILE A 32 1.27 -10.06 -3.56
C ILE A 32 2.66 -10.54 -3.14
N VAL A 33 2.76 -11.16 -1.96
CA VAL A 33 4.03 -11.59 -1.37
C VAL A 33 4.20 -13.12 -1.37
N ARG A 34 3.09 -13.86 -1.58
CA ARG A 34 3.11 -15.30 -1.74
C ARG A 34 2.19 -15.72 -2.88
N SER A 35 2.62 -16.69 -3.66
CA SER A 35 1.89 -17.15 -4.84
C SER A 35 0.52 -17.75 -4.54
N ASP A 36 0.28 -18.19 -3.30
CA ASP A 36 -1.01 -18.71 -2.83
C ASP A 36 -1.99 -17.61 -2.39
N GLY A 37 -1.69 -16.30 -2.61
CA GLY A 37 -2.62 -15.20 -2.47
C GLY A 37 -2.51 -14.37 -1.18
N TYR A 38 -1.37 -14.41 -0.46
CA TYR A 38 -1.10 -13.46 0.62
C TYR A 38 -0.66 -12.12 0.06
N ILE A 39 -1.27 -11.05 0.58
CA ILE A 39 -1.08 -9.68 0.12
C ILE A 39 -0.77 -8.80 1.32
N ILE A 40 0.26 -7.97 1.22
CA ILE A 40 0.56 -6.89 2.17
C ILE A 40 -0.09 -5.60 1.67
N THR A 41 -0.66 -4.83 2.61
CA THR A 41 -1.22 -3.50 2.39
C THR A 41 -1.06 -2.66 3.65
N ASN A 42 -1.55 -1.41 3.65
CA ASN A 42 -1.61 -0.63 4.89
C ASN A 42 -2.82 -1.01 5.75
N ASP A 43 -2.66 -0.87 7.06
CA ASP A 43 -3.73 -1.10 8.02
C ASP A 43 -4.87 -0.08 7.84
N HIS A 44 -4.55 1.21 7.62
CA HIS A 44 -5.56 2.24 7.40
C HIS A 44 -6.43 2.01 6.15
N VAL A 45 -5.92 1.28 5.13
CA VAL A 45 -6.70 0.92 3.93
C VAL A 45 -7.86 -0.02 4.28
N ILE A 46 -7.68 -0.91 5.28
CA ILE A 46 -8.64 -1.97 5.58
C ILE A 46 -9.32 -1.85 6.96
N SER A 47 -8.92 -0.86 7.78
CA SER A 47 -9.19 -0.84 9.23
C SER A 47 -10.67 -0.97 9.58
N ASP A 48 -11.57 -0.25 8.94
CA ASP A 48 -12.99 -0.23 9.27
C ASP A 48 -13.85 -0.96 8.23
N ALA A 49 -13.21 -1.74 7.34
CA ALA A 49 -13.91 -2.41 6.26
C ALA A 49 -14.72 -3.62 6.76
N PHE A 50 -16.01 -3.64 6.47
CA PHE A 50 -16.84 -4.84 6.64
C PHE A 50 -16.79 -5.77 5.40
N SER A 51 -16.30 -5.26 4.27
CA SER A 51 -16.09 -6.02 3.04
C SER A 51 -14.79 -5.59 2.36
N LEU A 52 -14.00 -6.58 1.96
CA LEU A 52 -12.75 -6.41 1.23
C LEU A 52 -12.83 -7.16 -0.09
N ARG A 53 -12.47 -6.48 -1.18
CA ARG A 53 -12.35 -7.06 -2.52
C ARG A 53 -11.00 -6.69 -3.11
N VAL A 54 -10.36 -7.65 -3.74
CA VAL A 54 -9.09 -7.47 -4.42
C VAL A 54 -9.31 -7.67 -5.91
N ALA A 55 -8.95 -6.66 -6.69
CA ALA A 55 -8.91 -6.76 -8.14
C ALA A 55 -7.46 -7.04 -8.59
N LEU A 56 -7.29 -8.18 -9.24
CA LEU A 56 -6.02 -8.60 -9.83
C LEU A 56 -5.80 -7.89 -11.18
N PRO A 57 -4.54 -7.68 -11.60
CA PRO A 57 -4.23 -7.03 -12.87
C PRO A 57 -4.77 -7.75 -14.12
N ASP A 58 -5.11 -9.04 -14.00
CA ASP A 58 -5.75 -9.83 -15.07
C ASP A 58 -7.27 -9.66 -15.15
N GLY A 59 -7.84 -8.78 -14.28
CA GLY A 59 -9.27 -8.45 -14.26
C GLY A 59 -10.09 -9.34 -13.32
N ARG A 60 -9.54 -10.38 -12.71
CA ARG A 60 -10.24 -11.17 -11.68
C ARG A 60 -10.47 -10.34 -10.44
N VAL A 61 -11.65 -10.47 -9.81
CA VAL A 61 -12.00 -9.83 -8.55
C VAL A 61 -12.35 -10.90 -7.54
N GLN A 62 -11.66 -10.91 -6.40
CA GLN A 62 -11.81 -11.89 -5.33
C GLN A 62 -12.19 -11.21 -4.02
N GLY A 63 -12.99 -11.89 -3.18
CA GLY A 63 -13.16 -11.50 -1.78
C GLY A 63 -11.88 -11.78 -1.00
N ALA A 64 -11.54 -10.93 -0.06
CA ALA A 64 -10.37 -11.12 0.79
C ALA A 64 -10.73 -11.25 2.26
N SER A 65 -9.94 -12.00 3.01
CA SER A 65 -10.00 -12.12 4.46
C SER A 65 -8.78 -11.48 5.11
N ILE A 66 -8.97 -10.85 6.26
CA ILE A 66 -7.87 -10.27 7.05
C ILE A 66 -7.18 -11.42 7.80
N ILE A 67 -5.87 -11.55 7.60
CA ILE A 67 -5.03 -12.55 8.28
C ILE A 67 -4.40 -11.96 9.54
N GLY A 68 -3.93 -10.72 9.45
CA GLY A 68 -3.32 -10.02 10.56
C GLY A 68 -3.26 -8.52 10.32
N ARG A 69 -3.17 -7.77 11.41
CA ARG A 69 -3.07 -6.32 11.41
C ARG A 69 -2.01 -5.86 12.41
N TYR A 70 -1.26 -4.85 12.03
CA TYR A 70 -0.34 -4.13 12.90
C TYR A 70 -0.58 -2.63 12.76
N PRO A 71 -1.60 -2.08 13.47
CA PRO A 71 -2.01 -0.68 13.36
C PRO A 71 -0.90 0.32 13.70
N GLU A 72 -0.04 -0.01 14.69
CA GLU A 72 1.07 0.86 15.12
C GLU A 72 2.12 1.05 14.02
N GLY A 73 2.27 0.08 13.13
CA GLY A 73 3.17 0.12 11.97
C GLY A 73 2.46 0.41 10.65
N ASP A 74 1.13 0.59 10.68
CA ASP A 74 0.28 0.77 9.50
C ASP A 74 0.46 -0.33 8.45
N ILE A 75 0.58 -1.59 8.89
CA ILE A 75 0.70 -2.78 8.01
C ILE A 75 -0.43 -3.76 8.29
N ALA A 76 -0.93 -4.36 7.24
CA ALA A 76 -1.88 -5.46 7.31
C ALA A 76 -1.57 -6.53 6.26
N VAL A 77 -1.96 -7.76 6.59
CA VAL A 77 -1.91 -8.91 5.69
C VAL A 77 -3.32 -9.40 5.44
N ILE A 78 -3.67 -9.49 4.17
CA ILE A 78 -4.93 -10.05 3.71
C ILE A 78 -4.67 -11.27 2.82
N LYS A 79 -5.69 -12.10 2.62
CA LYS A 79 -5.61 -13.34 1.84
C LYS A 79 -6.80 -13.43 0.89
N ILE A 80 -6.50 -13.75 -0.37
CA ILE A 80 -7.49 -14.15 -1.37
C ILE A 80 -7.33 -15.65 -1.67
N ASP A 81 -8.41 -16.31 -2.00
CA ASP A 81 -8.39 -17.70 -2.45
C ASP A 81 -8.18 -17.75 -3.96
N VAL A 82 -7.14 -18.45 -4.38
CA VAL A 82 -6.77 -18.59 -5.80
C VAL A 82 -6.46 -20.05 -6.12
N GLU A 83 -6.79 -20.45 -7.36
CA GLU A 83 -6.51 -21.80 -7.86
C GLU A 83 -5.13 -21.87 -8.52
N ASP A 84 -4.68 -20.77 -9.13
CA ASP A 84 -3.42 -20.66 -9.85
C ASP A 84 -2.40 -19.88 -9.01
N GLU A 85 -1.11 -20.18 -9.20
CA GLU A 85 -0.03 -19.40 -8.60
C GLU A 85 -0.01 -17.96 -9.13
N LEU A 86 0.06 -17.02 -8.20
CA LEU A 86 0.14 -15.59 -8.50
C LEU A 86 1.60 -15.12 -8.58
N PRO A 87 1.89 -14.11 -9.42
CA PRO A 87 3.18 -13.44 -9.40
C PRO A 87 3.39 -12.71 -8.08
N THR A 88 4.62 -12.74 -7.57
CA THR A 88 5.01 -12.14 -6.29
C THR A 88 6.13 -11.14 -6.47
N LEU A 89 6.34 -10.26 -5.46
CA LEU A 89 7.52 -9.42 -5.34
C LEU A 89 8.39 -9.90 -4.18
N GLU A 90 9.71 -9.80 -4.38
CA GLU A 90 10.70 -10.03 -3.34
C GLU A 90 10.98 -8.73 -2.58
N PHE A 91 11.27 -8.85 -1.28
CA PHE A 91 11.67 -7.74 -0.44
C PHE A 91 13.21 -7.59 -0.47
N ALA A 92 13.66 -6.32 -0.64
CA ALA A 92 15.05 -5.97 -0.45
C ALA A 92 15.32 -5.71 1.05
N ASP A 93 16.58 -5.75 1.43
CA ASP A 93 17.03 -5.24 2.73
C ASP A 93 17.04 -3.71 2.71
N SER A 94 16.04 -3.08 3.35
CA SER A 94 15.90 -1.62 3.40
C SER A 94 17.04 -0.92 4.14
N ASP A 95 17.86 -1.63 4.93
CA ASP A 95 19.04 -1.04 5.57
C ASP A 95 20.15 -0.72 4.56
N GLN A 96 20.14 -1.35 3.40
CA GLN A 96 21.09 -1.08 2.31
C GLN A 96 20.69 0.12 1.43
N VAL A 97 19.43 0.59 1.53
CA VAL A 97 18.93 1.73 0.76
C VAL A 97 19.62 3.03 1.21
N ARG A 98 20.03 3.86 0.27
CA ARG A 98 20.76 5.12 0.54
C ARG A 98 20.00 6.32 0.01
N VAL A 99 20.19 7.46 0.63
CA VAL A 99 19.70 8.74 0.10
C VAL A 99 20.30 8.98 -1.28
N GLY A 100 19.45 9.30 -2.25
CA GLY A 100 19.80 9.47 -3.66
C GLY A 100 19.57 8.22 -4.52
N ASP A 101 19.31 7.05 -3.94
CA ASP A 101 18.95 5.86 -4.72
C ASP A 101 17.58 6.07 -5.41
N TRP A 102 17.49 5.62 -6.67
CA TRP A 102 16.23 5.69 -7.42
C TRP A 102 15.21 4.70 -6.87
N VAL A 103 13.98 5.18 -6.76
CA VAL A 103 12.83 4.34 -6.35
C VAL A 103 11.62 4.62 -7.23
N LEU A 104 10.77 3.60 -7.37
CA LEU A 104 9.49 3.70 -8.07
C LEU A 104 8.37 3.40 -7.08
N ALA A 105 7.41 4.32 -6.96
CA ALA A 105 6.18 4.09 -6.21
C ALA A 105 5.11 3.58 -7.18
N ILE A 106 4.47 2.47 -6.82
CA ILE A 106 3.47 1.82 -7.65
C ILE A 106 2.15 1.72 -6.89
N GLY A 107 1.05 2.02 -7.56
CA GLY A 107 -0.28 1.89 -7.00
C GLY A 107 -1.32 1.50 -8.05
N ASN A 108 -2.42 0.88 -7.60
CA ASN A 108 -3.49 0.39 -8.48
C ASN A 108 -4.90 0.67 -7.95
N ALA A 109 -5.05 1.56 -6.96
CA ALA A 109 -6.31 1.71 -6.22
C ALA A 109 -7.54 2.09 -7.05
N ILE A 110 -7.38 2.79 -8.15
CA ILE A 110 -8.50 3.18 -9.02
C ILE A 110 -8.70 2.21 -10.20
N ASN A 111 -7.95 1.11 -10.22
CA ASN A 111 -8.07 0.04 -11.22
C ASN A 111 -8.34 0.59 -12.64
N LEU A 112 -7.52 1.56 -13.07
CA LEU A 112 -7.63 2.17 -14.38
C LEU A 112 -7.29 1.16 -15.48
N GLU A 113 -7.95 1.31 -16.63
CA GLU A 113 -7.53 0.60 -17.84
C GLU A 113 -6.08 0.93 -18.15
N GLY A 114 -5.25 -0.11 -18.35
CA GLY A 114 -3.82 0.03 -18.61
C GLY A 114 -2.92 -0.42 -17.45
N GLY A 115 -3.49 -0.76 -16.31
CA GLY A 115 -2.78 -1.34 -15.14
C GLY A 115 -2.32 -0.31 -14.11
N PRO A 116 -1.41 -0.72 -13.20
CA PRO A 116 -0.94 0.12 -12.10
C PRO A 116 -0.27 1.41 -12.56
N THR A 117 -0.49 2.48 -11.79
CA THR A 117 0.23 3.74 -11.96
C THR A 117 1.63 3.62 -11.36
N VAL A 118 2.64 4.11 -12.09
CA VAL A 118 4.03 4.11 -11.65
C VAL A 118 4.53 5.55 -11.63
N THR A 119 5.13 5.95 -10.52
CA THR A 119 5.84 7.23 -10.40
C THR A 119 7.29 6.99 -9.97
N ALA A 120 8.22 7.83 -10.43
CA ALA A 120 9.64 7.70 -10.15
C ALA A 120 10.13 8.88 -9.29
N GLY A 121 11.09 8.60 -8.43
CA GLY A 121 11.77 9.57 -7.60
C GLY A 121 13.03 8.97 -6.99
N ILE A 122 13.55 9.62 -5.97
CA ILE A 122 14.70 9.15 -5.21
C ILE A 122 14.35 8.99 -3.73
N VAL A 123 15.16 8.27 -3.02
CA VAL A 123 15.16 8.28 -1.55
C VAL A 123 15.67 9.65 -1.11
N SER A 124 14.78 10.49 -0.58
CA SER A 124 15.12 11.85 -0.11
C SER A 124 15.67 11.86 1.31
N ALA A 125 15.22 10.92 2.16
CA ALA A 125 15.71 10.72 3.53
C ALA A 125 15.32 9.32 4.05
N ARG A 126 15.96 8.92 5.16
CA ARG A 126 15.68 7.68 5.90
C ARG A 126 15.45 7.97 7.38
N GLY A 127 14.89 7.02 8.09
CA GLY A 127 14.69 7.11 9.53
C GLY A 127 13.72 8.23 9.94
N ARG A 128 12.75 8.57 9.08
CA ARG A 128 11.76 9.60 9.38
C ARG A 128 10.72 9.07 10.37
N THR A 129 10.26 9.97 11.23
CA THR A 129 9.16 9.71 12.16
C THR A 129 8.04 10.70 11.88
N LEU A 130 6.83 10.17 11.74
CA LEU A 130 5.62 10.96 11.52
C LEU A 130 4.55 10.62 12.55
N GLN A 131 3.80 11.63 12.96
CA GLN A 131 2.53 11.42 13.64
C GLN A 131 1.40 11.42 12.62
N THR A 132 0.60 10.36 12.63
CA THR A 132 -0.59 10.27 11.81
C THR A 132 -1.73 11.13 12.39
N GLU A 133 -2.74 11.45 11.58
CA GLU A 133 -3.91 12.21 12.02
C GLU A 133 -4.68 11.54 13.16
N ILE A 134 -4.60 10.22 13.26
CA ILE A 134 -5.21 9.43 14.36
C ILE A 134 -4.33 9.33 15.60
N GLY A 135 -3.17 10.00 15.63
CA GLY A 135 -2.26 10.07 16.77
C GLY A 135 -1.28 8.89 16.88
N ALA A 136 -1.24 7.97 15.92
CA ALA A 136 -0.20 6.94 15.86
C ALA A 136 1.13 7.56 15.41
N THR A 137 2.24 6.97 15.84
CA THR A 137 3.58 7.40 15.46
C THR A 137 4.21 6.32 14.57
N LEU A 138 4.36 6.62 13.29
CA LEU A 138 5.13 5.79 12.37
C LEU A 138 6.58 6.21 12.43
N SER A 139 7.49 5.26 12.62
CA SER A 139 8.93 5.50 12.73
C SER A 139 9.70 4.75 11.65
N ASP A 140 10.94 5.17 11.46
CA ASP A 140 11.89 4.57 10.50
C ASP A 140 11.37 4.53 9.06
N LEU A 141 10.68 5.59 8.63
CA LEU A 141 10.13 5.70 7.29
C LEU A 141 11.20 6.11 6.27
N ILE A 142 11.04 5.61 5.05
CA ILE A 142 11.73 6.10 3.86
C ILE A 142 10.94 7.29 3.30
N GLN A 143 11.60 8.44 3.16
CA GLN A 143 11.05 9.61 2.47
C GLN A 143 11.48 9.59 1.00
N THR A 144 10.56 9.90 0.09
CA THR A 144 10.81 10.00 -1.36
C THR A 144 10.09 11.20 -1.97
N ASP A 145 10.60 11.70 -3.08
CA ASP A 145 9.97 12.71 -3.93
C ASP A 145 9.20 12.08 -5.12
N ALA A 146 9.17 10.75 -5.22
CA ALA A 146 8.24 10.07 -6.12
C ALA A 146 6.81 10.57 -5.84
N ALA A 147 6.07 10.90 -6.89
CA ALA A 147 4.72 11.44 -6.73
C ALA A 147 3.78 10.38 -6.13
N PHE A 148 3.28 10.64 -4.94
CA PHE A 148 2.22 9.85 -4.33
C PHE A 148 0.87 10.52 -4.63
N ASN A 149 -0.11 9.70 -4.98
CA ASN A 149 -1.50 10.09 -5.15
C ASN A 149 -2.37 9.20 -4.26
N GLU A 150 -3.61 9.63 -4.02
CA GLU A 150 -4.62 8.73 -3.47
C GLU A 150 -4.66 7.47 -4.32
N GLY A 151 -4.40 6.32 -3.67
CA GLY A 151 -4.33 5.05 -4.35
C GLY A 151 -2.98 4.37 -4.40
N ASN A 152 -1.89 5.05 -4.12
CA ASN A 152 -0.59 4.39 -3.97
C ASN A 152 -0.42 3.73 -2.58
N SER A 153 -1.22 4.13 -1.58
CA SER A 153 -1.19 3.56 -0.22
C SER A 153 -1.38 2.05 -0.25
N GLY A 154 -0.48 1.30 0.40
CA GLY A 154 -0.42 -0.16 0.41
C GLY A 154 0.31 -0.78 -0.77
N GLY A 155 0.59 -0.02 -1.82
CA GLY A 155 1.41 -0.46 -2.94
C GLY A 155 2.91 -0.43 -2.60
N PRO A 156 3.77 -1.05 -3.45
CA PRO A 156 5.19 -1.12 -3.20
C PRO A 156 5.93 0.17 -3.57
N LEU A 157 6.95 0.50 -2.77
CA LEU A 157 8.10 1.30 -3.16
C LEU A 157 9.21 0.33 -3.55
N ILE A 158 9.69 0.36 -4.79
CA ILE A 158 10.66 -0.60 -5.30
C ILE A 158 11.97 0.06 -5.72
N ASP A 159 13.06 -0.72 -5.68
CA ASP A 159 14.34 -0.37 -6.28
C ASP A 159 14.35 -0.61 -7.82
N LEU A 160 15.45 -0.29 -8.47
CA LEU A 160 15.60 -0.50 -9.92
C LEU A 160 15.76 -1.98 -10.31
N GLU A 161 16.03 -2.86 -9.35
CA GLU A 161 16.02 -4.32 -9.52
C GLU A 161 14.61 -4.93 -9.40
N GLY A 162 13.60 -4.09 -9.06
CA GLY A 162 12.21 -4.51 -8.91
C GLY A 162 11.87 -5.15 -7.58
N ARG A 163 12.73 -4.99 -6.55
CA ARG A 163 12.52 -5.50 -5.19
C ARG A 163 11.87 -4.43 -4.32
N VAL A 164 11.03 -4.86 -3.40
CA VAL A 164 10.32 -3.97 -2.47
C VAL A 164 11.27 -3.45 -1.40
N VAL A 165 11.52 -2.13 -1.38
CA VAL A 165 12.28 -1.44 -0.33
C VAL A 165 11.37 -0.83 0.73
N GLY A 166 10.06 -0.73 0.43
CA GLY A 166 9.06 -0.25 1.39
C GLY A 166 7.64 -0.38 0.87
N ILE A 167 6.68 -0.12 1.75
CA ILE A 167 5.25 -0.05 1.43
C ILE A 167 4.81 1.41 1.50
N ASN A 168 4.27 1.93 0.40
CA ASN A 168 3.76 3.30 0.32
C ASN A 168 2.68 3.50 1.38
N THR A 169 2.75 4.56 2.19
CA THR A 169 1.75 4.78 3.22
C THR A 169 1.07 6.14 3.07
N THR A 170 1.71 7.22 3.37
CA THR A 170 1.07 8.53 3.44
C THR A 170 1.87 9.62 2.74
N VAL A 171 1.19 10.71 2.45
CA VAL A 171 1.78 11.99 2.05
C VAL A 171 1.50 13.03 3.10
N LEU A 172 2.38 13.99 3.28
CA LEU A 172 2.04 15.20 4.02
C LEU A 172 1.16 16.07 3.13
N SER A 173 -0.13 16.13 3.43
CA SER A 173 -1.11 16.93 2.68
C SER A 173 -0.74 18.41 2.58
N SER A 174 0.11 18.90 3.49
CA SER A 174 0.64 20.27 3.50
C SER A 174 1.89 20.51 2.66
N ALA A 175 2.49 19.44 2.06
CA ALA A 175 3.73 19.56 1.31
C ALA A 175 3.68 18.75 0.00
N GLN A 176 3.99 19.39 -1.12
CA GLN A 176 4.12 18.72 -2.41
C GLN A 176 5.48 18.01 -2.52
N GLY A 177 5.50 16.81 -3.14
CA GLY A 177 6.73 16.08 -3.40
C GLY A 177 7.35 15.44 -2.15
N ILE A 178 6.57 15.14 -1.13
CA ILE A 178 7.01 14.41 0.06
C ILE A 178 6.08 13.22 0.29
N GLY A 179 6.55 12.05 -0.10
CA GLY A 179 5.91 10.77 0.14
C GLY A 179 6.70 9.95 1.17
N PHE A 180 6.03 9.02 1.83
CA PHE A 180 6.63 8.13 2.82
C PHE A 180 6.27 6.67 2.55
N GLY A 181 7.27 5.81 2.70
CA GLY A 181 7.10 4.36 2.70
C GLY A 181 7.56 3.76 4.03
N ILE A 182 6.82 2.79 4.51
CA ILE A 182 7.23 1.93 5.61
C ILE A 182 8.34 1.05 5.08
N ASN A 183 9.49 1.03 5.72
CA ASN A 183 10.65 0.28 5.23
C ASN A 183 10.35 -1.24 5.20
N SER A 184 11.00 -1.96 4.27
CA SER A 184 10.73 -3.38 4.03
C SER A 184 11.10 -4.28 5.20
N ASN A 185 12.09 -3.88 6.03
CA ASN A 185 12.50 -4.66 7.20
C ASN A 185 11.48 -4.56 8.36
N SER A 186 10.54 -3.60 8.29
CA SER A 186 9.46 -3.40 9.29
C SER A 186 8.10 -3.89 8.81
N ALA A 187 7.94 -4.16 7.50
CA ALA A 187 6.68 -4.56 6.87
C ALA A 187 6.37 -6.06 6.97
#